data_22917dee5fabf6e6ed957855e2470c13
#
_entry.id   22917dee5fabf6e6ed957855e2470c13
#
_cell.length_a   1.000
_cell.length_b   1.000
_cell.length_c   1.000
_cell.angle_alpha   90.00
_cell.angle_beta   90.00
_cell.angle_gamma   90.00
#
_symmetry.space_group_name_H-M   'P 1'
#
loop_
_entity.id
_entity.type
_entity.pdbx_description
1 polymer ?
#
loop_
_entity_poly.entity_id
_entity_poly.type
_entity_poly.pdbx_seq_one_letter_code
_entity_poly.pdbx_strand_id
1 'polypeptide(L)'
;YCKAEVNYCYIHTTNKNPYLITTTLKHLEDLLPEKLFFRTHKSYLVNLNHIRSFDKKEMELVLENNQVVKVAHRRAEELLRRLYG
;
A
#
# COMPACT_ATOMS: atom_id res chain seq x y z
N TYR A 1 -4.79 -0.07 3.67
CA TYR A 1 -4.22 -0.18 2.33
C TYR A 1 -5.28 -0.55 1.31
N CYS A 2 -4.96 -0.38 0.03
CA CYS A 2 -5.84 -0.73 -1.06
C CYS A 2 -5.18 -1.79 -1.93
N LYS A 3 -5.93 -2.81 -2.28
CA LYS A 3 -5.47 -3.89 -3.15
C LYS A 3 -6.31 -3.91 -4.43
N ALA A 4 -5.65 -3.86 -5.58
CA ALA A 4 -6.34 -3.91 -6.87
C ALA A 4 -6.63 -5.35 -7.29
N GLU A 5 -7.84 -5.57 -7.72
CA GLU A 5 -8.27 -6.75 -8.46
C GLU A 5 -8.79 -6.25 -9.80
N VAL A 6 -8.91 -7.07 -10.80
CA VAL A 6 -9.15 -6.68 -12.20
C VAL A 6 -9.87 -5.33 -12.41
N ASN A 7 -11.10 -5.16 -11.96
CA ASN A 7 -11.85 -3.91 -12.11
C ASN A 7 -12.35 -3.34 -10.78
N TYR A 8 -11.73 -3.80 -9.68
CA TYR A 8 -12.15 -3.44 -8.33
C TYR A 8 -10.96 -3.10 -7.48
N CYS A 9 -11.21 -2.35 -6.42
CA CYS A 9 -10.22 -2.16 -5.36
C CYS A 9 -10.85 -2.55 -4.03
N TYR A 10 -10.11 -3.31 -3.24
CA TYR A 10 -10.48 -3.60 -1.87
C TYR A 10 -9.77 -2.60 -0.97
N ILE A 11 -10.55 -1.83 -0.22
CA ILE A 11 -10.01 -0.89 0.76
C ILE A 11 -10.00 -1.56 2.12
N HIS A 12 -8.80 -1.88 2.60
CA HIS A 12 -8.60 -2.49 3.91
C HIS A 12 -8.32 -1.41 4.94
N THR A 13 -9.21 -1.31 5.91
CA THR A 13 -9.10 -0.34 6.99
C THR A 13 -8.85 -1.08 8.31
N THR A 14 -8.98 -0.39 9.43
CA THR A 14 -8.91 -1.02 10.75
C THR A 14 -10.12 -1.91 11.02
N ASN A 15 -11.18 -1.80 10.23
CA ASN A 15 -12.34 -2.68 10.32
C ASN A 15 -12.01 -4.05 9.75
N LYS A 16 -12.73 -5.09 10.20
CA LYS A 16 -12.44 -6.46 9.80
C LYS A 16 -12.75 -6.74 8.33
N ASN A 17 -13.78 -6.11 7.79
CA ASN A 17 -14.23 -6.37 6.42
C ASN A 17 -13.72 -5.26 5.50
N PRO A 18 -13.08 -5.62 4.38
CA PRO A 18 -12.65 -4.62 3.41
C PRO A 18 -13.85 -4.03 2.67
N TYR A 19 -13.69 -2.79 2.23
CA TYR A 19 -14.67 -2.14 1.36
C TYR A 19 -14.28 -2.41 -0.10
N LEU A 20 -15.26 -2.87 -0.88
CA LEU A 20 -15.07 -3.11 -2.31
C LEU A 20 -15.62 -1.92 -3.08
N ILE A 21 -14.77 -1.33 -3.93
CA ILE A 21 -15.20 -0.22 -4.78
C ILE A 21 -14.80 -0.47 -6.23
N THR A 22 -15.62 0.02 -7.16
CA THR A 22 -15.41 -0.16 -8.59
C THR A 22 -14.58 1.02 -9.12
N THR A 23 -13.27 0.95 -8.91
CA THR A 23 -12.37 2.01 -9.37
C THR A 23 -10.98 1.43 -9.59
N THR A 24 -10.08 2.22 -10.18
CA THR A 24 -8.69 1.80 -10.36
C THR A 24 -7.85 2.28 -9.20
N LEU A 25 -6.76 1.57 -8.95
CA LEU A 25 -5.84 1.95 -7.90
C LEU A 25 -5.17 3.30 -8.22
N LYS A 26 -4.92 3.56 -9.51
CA LYS A 26 -4.37 4.85 -9.92
C LYS A 26 -5.32 6.00 -9.58
N HIS A 27 -6.60 5.81 -9.77
CA HIS A 27 -7.59 6.84 -9.44
C HIS A 27 -7.59 7.12 -7.93
N LEU A 28 -7.52 6.06 -7.11
CA LEU A 28 -7.40 6.22 -5.66
C LEU A 28 -6.11 6.92 -5.28
N GLU A 29 -5.01 6.57 -5.93
CA GLU A 29 -3.73 7.23 -5.68
C GLU A 29 -3.82 8.73 -5.93
N ASP A 30 -4.51 9.13 -6.99
CA ASP A 30 -4.69 10.54 -7.33
C ASP A 30 -5.58 11.28 -6.34
N LEU A 31 -6.51 10.57 -5.69
CA LEU A 31 -7.44 11.18 -4.74
C LEU A 31 -6.88 11.27 -3.32
N LEU A 32 -5.97 10.37 -2.95
CA LEU A 32 -5.45 10.28 -1.59
C LEU A 32 -4.21 11.16 -1.39
N PRO A 33 -3.98 11.67 -0.16
CA PRO A 33 -2.83 12.53 0.10
C PRO A 33 -1.51 11.83 -0.23
N GLU A 34 -0.73 12.42 -1.11
CA GLU A 34 0.56 11.87 -1.55
C GLU A 34 1.53 11.67 -0.39
N LYS A 35 1.49 12.56 0.60
CA LYS A 35 2.39 12.49 1.75
C LYS A 35 2.12 11.29 2.65
N LEU A 36 0.90 10.77 2.62
CA LEU A 36 0.45 9.69 3.49
C LEU A 36 0.39 8.35 2.80
N PHE A 37 0.21 8.32 1.49
CA PHE A 37 -0.01 7.10 0.74
C PHE A 37 1.08 6.87 -0.28
N PHE A 38 1.48 5.61 -0.44
CA PHE A 38 2.54 5.23 -1.36
C PHE A 38 2.16 3.96 -2.13
N ARG A 39 2.37 3.99 -3.43
CA ARG A 39 2.11 2.85 -4.31
C ARG A 39 3.32 1.93 -4.25
N THR A 40 3.26 0.87 -3.44
CA THR A 40 4.37 -0.06 -3.23
C THR A 40 4.50 -1.07 -4.36
N HIS A 41 3.42 -1.32 -5.06
CA HIS A 41 3.33 -2.34 -6.10
C HIS A 41 2.17 -1.96 -7.01
N LYS A 42 2.15 -2.51 -8.23
CA LYS A 42 1.03 -2.23 -9.15
C LYS A 42 -0.33 -2.58 -8.54
N SER A 43 -0.34 -3.49 -7.57
CA SER A 43 -1.57 -3.96 -6.94
C SER A 43 -1.82 -3.40 -5.54
N TYR A 44 -0.91 -2.61 -4.98
CA TYR A 44 -1.03 -2.14 -3.60
C TYR A 44 -0.75 -0.66 -3.42
N LEU A 45 -1.59 -0.03 -2.61
CA LEU A 45 -1.44 1.36 -2.17
C LEU A 45 -1.57 1.35 -0.65
N VAL A 46 -0.55 1.84 0.07
CA VAL A 46 -0.51 1.74 1.52
C VAL A 46 -0.42 3.10 2.19
N ASN A 47 -0.95 3.19 3.41
CA ASN A 47 -0.77 4.36 4.26
C ASN A 47 0.56 4.20 5.00
N LEU A 48 1.48 5.14 4.77
CA LEU A 48 2.83 5.09 5.35
C LEU A 48 2.82 5.09 6.87
N ASN A 49 1.80 5.69 7.49
CA ASN A 49 1.70 5.75 8.94
C ASN A 49 1.33 4.41 9.59
N HIS A 50 0.90 3.45 8.79
CA HIS A 50 0.51 2.13 9.30
C HIS A 50 1.53 1.04 9.01
N ILE A 51 2.73 1.41 8.57
CA ILE A 51 3.80 0.47 8.30
C ILE A 51 4.55 0.16 9.60
N ARG A 52 4.64 -1.13 9.94
CA ARG A 52 5.42 -1.60 11.09
C ARG A 52 6.88 -1.82 10.71
N SER A 53 7.11 -2.51 9.60
CA SER A 53 8.46 -2.83 9.16
C SER A 53 8.51 -3.12 7.66
N PHE A 54 9.70 -3.02 7.10
CA PHE A 54 9.95 -3.36 5.70
C PHE A 54 11.07 -4.39 5.63
N ASP A 55 10.76 -5.56 5.09
CA ASP A 55 11.74 -6.62 4.84
C ASP A 55 12.27 -6.43 3.42
N LYS A 56 13.45 -5.83 3.33
CA LYS A 56 14.09 -5.54 2.05
C LYS A 56 14.48 -6.82 1.31
N LYS A 57 14.81 -7.88 2.04
CA LYS A 57 15.21 -9.15 1.44
C LYS A 57 14.03 -9.82 0.74
N GLU A 58 12.89 -9.84 1.40
CA GLU A 58 11.68 -10.46 0.86
C GLU A 58 10.82 -9.49 0.05
N MET A 59 11.18 -8.21 0.06
CA MET A 59 10.42 -7.16 -0.59
C MET A 59 8.97 -7.13 -0.14
N GLU A 60 8.81 -7.13 1.19
CA GLU A 60 7.50 -7.15 1.82
C GLU A 60 7.41 -6.12 2.94
N LEU A 61 6.25 -5.46 3.02
CA LEU A 61 5.91 -4.59 4.13
C LEU A 61 5.02 -5.34 5.10
N VAL A 62 5.27 -5.16 6.39
CA VAL A 62 4.35 -5.61 7.43
C VAL A 62 3.63 -4.39 7.98
N LEU A 63 2.32 -4.41 7.92
CA LEU A 63 1.48 -3.33 8.43
C LEU A 63 1.14 -3.57 9.91
N GLU A 64 0.61 -2.55 10.58
CA GLU A 64 0.29 -2.64 12.00
C GLU A 64 -0.67 -3.78 12.36
N ASN A 65 -1.55 -4.13 11.44
CA ASN A 65 -2.50 -5.24 11.64
C ASN A 65 -1.91 -6.60 11.23
N ASN A 66 -0.59 -6.70 11.05
CA ASN A 66 0.14 -7.89 10.63
C ASN A 66 -0.15 -8.33 9.19
N GLN A 67 -0.83 -7.52 8.41
CA GLN A 67 -0.97 -7.79 6.99
C GLN A 67 0.35 -7.57 6.28
N VAL A 68 0.63 -8.42 5.30
CA VAL A 68 1.86 -8.33 4.50
C VAL A 68 1.49 -7.88 3.09
N VAL A 69 2.15 -6.85 2.60
CA VAL A 69 1.94 -6.36 1.23
C VAL A 69 3.25 -6.36 0.47
N LYS A 70 3.18 -6.66 -0.81
CA LYS A 70 4.35 -6.74 -1.68
C LYS A 70 4.87 -5.35 -2.07
N VAL A 71 6.19 -5.28 -2.26
CA VAL A 71 6.87 -4.08 -2.75
C VAL A 71 7.60 -4.42 -4.04
N ALA A 72 7.35 -3.68 -5.10
CA ALA A 72 8.08 -3.86 -6.35
C ALA A 72 9.53 -3.38 -6.17
N HIS A 73 10.48 -4.11 -6.75
CA HIS A 73 11.89 -3.75 -6.63
C HIS A 73 12.18 -2.31 -7.02
N ARG A 74 11.58 -1.82 -8.08
CA ARG A 74 11.78 -0.46 -8.56
C ARG A 74 11.23 0.61 -7.61
N ARG A 75 10.36 0.20 -6.68
CA ARG A 75 9.74 1.13 -5.73
C ARG A 75 10.43 1.13 -4.36
N ALA A 76 11.31 0.17 -4.11
CA ALA A 76 11.91 -0.02 -2.80
C ALA A 76 12.76 1.16 -2.36
N GLU A 77 13.56 1.73 -3.25
CA GLU A 77 14.44 2.85 -2.91
C GLU A 77 13.64 4.09 -2.51
N GLU A 78 12.60 4.42 -3.27
CA GLU A 78 11.73 5.54 -2.95
C GLU A 78 10.98 5.31 -1.64
N LEU A 79 10.55 4.08 -1.40
CA LEU A 79 9.89 3.72 -0.14
C LEU A 79 10.82 3.97 1.04
N LEU A 80 12.08 3.54 0.93
CA LEU A 80 13.06 3.76 2.00
C LEU A 80 13.28 5.25 2.27
N ARG A 81 13.33 6.06 1.24
CA ARG A 81 13.44 7.51 1.40
C ARG A 81 12.22 8.09 2.11
N ARG A 82 11.03 7.60 1.78
CA ARG A 82 9.80 8.08 2.40
C ARG A 82 9.69 7.67 3.86
N LEU A 83 10.26 6.53 4.23
CA LEU A 83 10.22 6.03 5.61
C LEU A 83 11.33 6.59 6.50
N TYR A 84 12.52 6.74 5.97
CA TYR A 84 13.71 7.05 6.77
C TYR A 84 14.47 8.29 6.33
N GLY A 85 14.10 8.82 5.26
CA GLY A 85 14.88 9.86 4.70
C GLY A 85 14.40 11.17 4.51
#